data_3e6b1c2d613385dab944253d1e8bc039
#
_entry.id   3e6b1c2d613385dab944253d1e8bc039
#
_cell.length_a   1.000
_cell.length_b   1.000
_cell.length_c   1.000
_cell.angle_alpha   90.00
_cell.angle_beta   90.00
_cell.angle_gamma   90.00
#
_symmetry.space_group_name_H-M   'P 1'
#
loop_
_entity.id
_entity.type
_entity.pdbx_description
1 polymer ?
#
loop_
_entity_poly.entity_id
_entity_poly.type
_entity_poly.pdbx_seq_one_letter_code
_entity_poly.pdbx_strand_id
1 'polypeptide(L)'
;MRVISFLAQETRDTVAINYVSSTIETVIHQTPGDEGSLATKPTYEYVQLFSGQSSDGSPRLRQSQVRRPRPFGRAMHTIRSMEQKDVLTALQRDHAAELKLAAKRLKGTARHTEIIPSRTLSELTGHEILLKPENLQVTGSFKIRGAYNKIASLSEEQIARGIVTASAGNHAQGVAYAARERHAKATICMPQITPPLKVDATKAYGADVVLYGDVFDEAAAHAAELASTQGMIYVPPFDDYEVICGQGTIGLEILEDVPNVTDVVVPLGGGGLGAGVALAIKTFKPEVRVIGAIPEGSPAWKNSFAAGRVTEADQVVTSAEGVAVKHPGDLPFALLNEFMDDLVTVTERDINEMILLMLEKHKLVIEAAGAVSLAALEHLNLRSRKFASATGPHVVVPIMSGGNIDTVTMGAVIQKGMIARGRIMNFEVELPDTPGQLVKVAQLLARERANVIALDHDQFKASGHYTNAVSLGVTVETNGPDHIDHILMALKEAGFQPKRIY
;
A
#
# COMPACT_ATOMS: atom_id res chain seq x y z
N MET A 1 -21.04 26.73 -1.07
CA MET A 1 -22.08 25.74 -1.35
C MET A 1 -21.73 25.04 -2.67
N ARG A 2 -21.08 23.89 -2.62
CA ARG A 2 -20.85 23.05 -3.82
C ARG A 2 -21.69 21.80 -3.66
N VAL A 3 -22.66 21.66 -4.55
CA VAL A 3 -23.51 20.47 -4.67
C VAL A 3 -22.75 19.49 -5.57
N ILE A 4 -22.43 18.30 -5.06
CA ILE A 4 -21.94 17.20 -5.87
C ILE A 4 -23.10 16.20 -5.96
N SER A 5 -23.73 16.12 -7.16
CA SER A 5 -24.72 15.10 -7.47
C SER A 5 -24.04 13.92 -8.13
N PHE A 6 -24.12 12.73 -7.53
CA PHE A 6 -23.79 11.45 -8.15
C PHE A 6 -25.07 10.83 -8.72
N LEU A 7 -25.11 10.64 -10.02
CA LEU A 7 -26.14 9.84 -10.69
C LEU A 7 -25.65 8.40 -10.77
N ALA A 8 -26.26 7.51 -10.01
CA ALA A 8 -26.15 6.07 -10.23
C ALA A 8 -27.27 5.66 -11.20
N GLN A 9 -26.89 5.20 -12.39
CA GLN A 9 -27.80 4.57 -13.34
C GLN A 9 -27.73 3.07 -13.10
N GLU A 10 -28.76 2.55 -12.46
CA GLU A 10 -29.42 1.26 -12.64
C GLU A 10 -30.12 0.85 -11.34
N THR A 11 -31.35 1.15 -11.26
CA THR A 11 -32.53 0.60 -10.59
C THR A 11 -33.46 1.74 -10.18
N ARG A 12 -34.76 1.49 -10.18
CA ARG A 12 -35.86 2.47 -10.12
C ARG A 12 -35.95 3.35 -8.84
N ASP A 13 -34.87 3.56 -8.10
CA ASP A 13 -34.86 4.44 -6.93
C ASP A 13 -33.67 5.41 -6.98
N THR A 14 -34.01 6.70 -7.16
CA THR A 14 -33.01 7.78 -7.13
C THR A 14 -32.71 8.14 -5.69
N VAL A 15 -31.47 7.93 -5.26
CA VAL A 15 -30.97 8.38 -3.93
C VAL A 15 -30.18 9.67 -4.13
N ALA A 16 -30.66 10.76 -3.58
CA ALA A 16 -29.93 12.03 -3.53
C ALA A 16 -29.20 12.16 -2.17
N ILE A 17 -27.87 12.32 -2.21
CA ILE A 17 -27.06 12.58 -1.01
C ILE A 17 -26.72 14.08 -1.01
N ASN A 18 -27.26 14.82 -0.06
CA ASN A 18 -26.90 16.21 0.18
C ASN A 18 -25.93 16.30 1.35
N TYR A 19 -24.71 16.76 1.10
CA TYR A 19 -23.76 17.15 2.15
C TYR A 19 -24.00 18.62 2.50
N VAL A 20 -24.40 18.89 3.74
CA VAL A 20 -24.43 20.24 4.29
C VAL A 20 -23.25 20.38 5.24
N SER A 21 -22.24 21.15 4.82
CA SER A 21 -21.14 21.55 5.68
C SER A 21 -21.57 22.80 6.44
N SER A 22 -21.84 22.67 7.68
CA SER A 22 -21.61 23.57 8.83
C SER A 22 -22.70 23.40 9.91
N THR A 23 -22.23 23.22 11.13
CA THR A 23 -22.98 23.18 12.40
C THR A 23 -23.79 21.91 12.64
N ILE A 24 -23.16 20.98 13.34
CA ILE A 24 -23.85 19.86 14.00
C ILE A 24 -24.39 20.40 15.33
N GLU A 25 -25.69 20.64 15.42
CA GLU A 25 -26.39 20.80 16.70
C GLU A 25 -26.61 19.40 17.31
N THR A 26 -25.97 19.17 18.45
CA THR A 26 -26.15 17.95 19.22
C THR A 26 -27.46 18.06 20.01
N VAL A 27 -28.50 17.37 19.58
CA VAL A 27 -29.71 17.21 20.36
C VAL A 27 -29.50 16.03 21.32
N ILE A 28 -29.29 16.35 22.60
CA ILE A 28 -29.25 15.37 23.69
C ILE A 28 -30.68 15.19 24.22
N HIS A 29 -31.31 14.06 23.94
CA HIS A 29 -32.49 13.63 24.66
C HIS A 29 -32.07 12.88 25.94
N GLN A 30 -32.18 13.53 27.11
CA GLN A 30 -32.12 12.88 28.41
C GLN A 30 -33.50 12.29 28.74
N THR A 31 -33.56 10.98 28.95
CA THR A 31 -34.63 10.35 29.70
C THR A 31 -34.25 10.28 31.18
N PRO A 32 -35.13 10.69 32.12
CA PRO A 32 -34.81 10.62 33.55
C PRO A 32 -35.06 9.22 34.12
N GLY A 33 -34.10 8.70 34.91
CA GLY A 33 -34.26 7.55 35.77
C GLY A 33 -33.22 6.46 35.58
N ASP A 34 -32.10 6.54 36.30
CA ASP A 34 -31.54 5.54 37.24
C ASP A 34 -30.12 5.97 37.65
N GLU A 35 -29.97 6.15 38.94
CA GLU A 35 -28.71 6.37 39.63
C GLU A 35 -27.98 5.03 39.77
N GLY A 36 -26.68 5.02 39.41
CA GLY A 36 -25.74 4.00 39.88
C GLY A 36 -25.13 3.09 38.85
N SER A 37 -24.21 3.60 38.09
CA SER A 37 -22.88 3.01 37.73
C SER A 37 -22.25 3.79 36.60
N LEU A 38 -20.99 4.20 36.74
CA LEU A 38 -20.16 4.83 35.72
C LEU A 38 -19.79 3.81 34.66
N ALA A 39 -20.72 3.53 33.73
CA ALA A 39 -20.44 2.87 32.48
C ALA A 39 -20.55 3.90 31.35
N THR A 40 -19.44 4.29 30.78
CA THR A 40 -19.39 5.16 29.61
C THR A 40 -20.15 4.51 28.46
N LYS A 41 -21.32 5.06 28.12
CA LYS A 41 -22.13 4.64 26.98
C LYS A 41 -21.41 5.08 25.69
N PRO A 42 -21.38 4.24 24.64
CA PRO A 42 -20.78 4.60 23.36
C PRO A 42 -21.59 5.71 22.67
N THR A 43 -20.91 6.74 22.22
CA THR A 43 -21.47 7.82 21.41
C THR A 43 -21.68 7.33 19.97
N TYR A 44 -22.84 7.55 19.40
CA TYR A 44 -23.17 7.20 18.02
C TYR A 44 -23.23 8.48 17.17
N GLU A 45 -22.63 8.46 15.98
CA GLU A 45 -22.87 9.45 14.92
C GLU A 45 -23.95 8.92 13.98
N TYR A 46 -24.88 9.80 13.61
CA TYR A 46 -25.96 9.48 12.68
C TYR A 46 -25.67 10.12 11.33
N VAL A 47 -25.79 9.33 10.26
CA VAL A 47 -25.82 9.82 8.88
C VAL A 47 -27.28 9.82 8.43
N GLN A 48 -27.82 10.98 8.04
CA GLN A 48 -29.17 11.09 7.49
C GLN A 48 -29.17 10.70 6.02
N LEU A 49 -29.87 9.62 5.71
CA LEU A 49 -30.11 9.18 4.33
C LEU A 49 -31.59 9.42 3.99
N PHE A 50 -31.86 10.12 2.91
CA PHE A 50 -33.19 10.36 2.40
C PHE A 50 -33.50 9.34 1.30
N SER A 51 -34.55 8.53 1.46
CA SER A 51 -35.00 7.59 0.43
C SER A 51 -36.52 7.63 0.32
N GLY A 52 -37.03 8.03 -0.83
CA GLY A 52 -38.44 8.04 -1.18
C GLY A 52 -39.24 9.28 -0.70
N GLN A 53 -40.31 9.60 -1.42
CA GLN A 53 -41.26 10.62 -1.04
C GLN A 53 -42.44 10.01 -0.29
N SER A 54 -42.95 10.70 0.74
CA SER A 54 -44.22 10.36 1.37
C SER A 54 -45.40 10.80 0.48
N SER A 55 -46.58 10.29 0.76
CA SER A 55 -47.81 10.62 -0.01
C SER A 55 -48.19 12.10 -0.03
N ASP A 56 -47.52 12.92 0.80
CA ASP A 56 -47.65 14.39 0.88
C ASP A 56 -46.47 15.14 0.24
N GLY A 57 -45.51 14.43 -0.39
CA GLY A 57 -44.37 15.01 -1.08
C GLY A 57 -43.17 15.32 -0.18
N SER A 58 -43.18 14.97 1.10
CA SER A 58 -42.07 15.18 2.01
C SER A 58 -41.12 13.94 2.09
N PRO A 59 -39.80 14.12 2.26
CA PRO A 59 -38.86 13.00 2.30
C PRO A 59 -38.98 12.21 3.61
N ARG A 60 -39.01 10.87 3.52
CA ARG A 60 -38.96 9.97 4.69
C ARG A 60 -37.53 9.77 5.16
N LEU A 61 -37.29 9.95 6.47
CA LEU A 61 -36.02 9.72 7.14
C LEU A 61 -35.88 8.26 7.59
N ARG A 62 -34.85 7.58 7.12
CA ARG A 62 -34.37 6.33 7.76
C ARG A 62 -33.09 6.63 8.52
N GLN A 63 -33.06 6.33 9.82
CA GLN A 63 -31.88 6.42 10.65
C GLN A 63 -31.11 5.10 10.60
N SER A 64 -29.85 5.15 10.17
CA SER A 64 -28.93 4.04 10.28
C SER A 64 -27.84 4.37 11.32
N GLN A 65 -27.58 3.44 12.25
CA GLN A 65 -26.53 3.59 13.25
C GLN A 65 -25.18 3.17 12.66
N VAL A 66 -24.23 4.10 12.58
CA VAL A 66 -22.83 3.81 12.24
C VAL A 66 -22.04 3.71 13.55
N ARG A 67 -21.52 2.52 13.84
CA ARG A 67 -20.61 2.33 14.99
C ARG A 67 -19.25 2.94 14.66
N ARG A 68 -18.73 3.82 15.53
CA ARG A 68 -17.31 4.21 15.48
C ARG A 68 -16.42 2.99 15.75
N PRO A 69 -15.29 2.86 15.06
CA PRO A 69 -14.30 1.85 15.38
C PRO A 69 -13.83 2.09 16.85
N ARG A 70 -13.78 1.04 17.64
CA ARG A 70 -13.24 1.10 19.00
C ARG A 70 -11.74 1.41 18.92
N PRO A 71 -11.18 2.23 19.83
CA PRO A 71 -9.73 2.33 19.96
C PRO A 71 -9.18 0.93 20.25
N PHE A 72 -8.04 0.60 19.63
CA PHE A 72 -7.34 -0.67 19.83
C PHE A 72 -7.17 -0.93 21.33
N GLY A 73 -7.91 -1.85 21.86
CA GLY A 73 -7.90 -2.22 23.28
C GLY A 73 -8.44 -3.63 23.41
N ARG A 74 -7.60 -4.51 23.94
CA ARG A 74 -7.81 -5.90 24.31
C ARG A 74 -9.29 -6.31 24.36
N ALA A 75 -9.75 -7.06 23.38
CA ALA A 75 -10.93 -7.89 23.47
C ALA A 75 -10.64 -9.20 22.74
N MET A 76 -10.25 -10.23 23.51
CA MET A 76 -10.33 -11.62 23.08
C MET A 76 -11.80 -11.95 22.84
N HIS A 77 -12.29 -11.91 21.61
CA HIS A 77 -13.53 -12.55 21.23
C HIS A 77 -13.42 -13.21 19.86
N THR A 78 -13.28 -14.53 19.93
CA THR A 78 -13.73 -15.55 19.00
C THR A 78 -13.17 -15.47 17.57
N ILE A 79 -11.99 -16.05 17.40
CA ILE A 79 -11.44 -16.52 16.12
C ILE A 79 -12.27 -17.76 15.72
N ARG A 80 -12.98 -17.68 14.60
CA ARG A 80 -13.68 -18.80 13.99
C ARG A 80 -13.31 -18.87 12.52
N SER A 81 -12.36 -19.71 12.19
CA SER A 81 -12.11 -20.47 10.93
C SER A 81 -10.64 -20.45 10.47
N MET A 82 -9.83 -21.02 11.03
CA MET A 82 -8.71 -21.94 10.83
C MET A 82 -8.85 -22.92 11.95
N GLU A 83 -8.19 -24.06 11.90
CA GLU A 83 -8.20 -24.87 13.09
C GLU A 83 -7.66 -24.01 14.24
N GLN A 84 -8.55 -23.49 15.07
CA GLN A 84 -8.23 -22.64 16.27
C GLN A 84 -7.02 -23.18 17.04
N LYS A 85 -6.77 -24.48 16.91
CA LYS A 85 -5.65 -25.21 17.48
C LYS A 85 -4.30 -24.74 16.95
N ASP A 86 -4.16 -24.43 15.65
CA ASP A 86 -2.87 -24.05 15.04
C ASP A 86 -2.50 -22.63 15.42
N VAL A 87 -3.47 -21.71 15.44
CA VAL A 87 -3.26 -20.33 15.88
C VAL A 87 -2.91 -20.30 17.37
N LEU A 88 -3.64 -21.04 18.21
CA LEU A 88 -3.36 -21.13 19.66
C LEU A 88 -2.00 -21.77 19.92
N THR A 89 -1.63 -22.79 19.15
CA THR A 89 -0.32 -23.43 19.25
C THR A 89 0.79 -22.47 18.87
N ALA A 90 0.60 -21.66 17.83
CA ALA A 90 1.58 -20.66 17.42
C ALA A 90 1.77 -19.56 18.48
N LEU A 91 0.69 -19.09 19.11
CA LEU A 91 0.74 -18.06 20.17
C LEU A 91 1.40 -18.57 21.47
N GLN A 92 1.48 -19.88 21.67
CA GLN A 92 2.09 -20.50 22.86
C GLN A 92 3.57 -20.85 22.68
N ARG A 93 4.17 -20.65 21.46
CA ARG A 93 5.59 -20.94 21.23
C ARG A 93 6.50 -19.97 21.97
N ASP A 94 7.73 -20.39 22.23
CA ASP A 94 8.81 -19.50 22.67
C ASP A 94 9.27 -18.64 21.48
N HIS A 95 8.61 -17.50 21.30
CA HIS A 95 8.87 -16.57 20.21
C HIS A 95 10.33 -16.11 20.17
N ALA A 96 10.96 -15.91 21.33
CA ALA A 96 12.35 -15.48 21.40
C ALA A 96 13.30 -16.55 20.85
N ALA A 97 13.08 -17.82 21.19
CA ALA A 97 13.86 -18.93 20.69
C ALA A 97 13.68 -19.13 19.18
N GLU A 98 12.43 -19.09 18.70
CA GLU A 98 12.11 -19.27 17.27
C GLU A 98 12.67 -18.18 16.39
N LEU A 99 12.56 -16.90 16.81
CA LEU A 99 13.14 -15.76 16.10
C LEU A 99 14.68 -15.84 16.02
N LYS A 100 15.34 -16.23 17.11
CA LYS A 100 16.78 -16.44 17.12
C LYS A 100 17.20 -17.61 16.22
N LEU A 101 16.39 -18.67 16.18
CA LEU A 101 16.62 -19.81 15.29
C LEU A 101 16.45 -19.39 13.82
N ALA A 102 15.44 -18.59 13.49
CA ALA A 102 15.25 -18.02 12.15
C ALA A 102 16.45 -17.15 11.75
N ALA A 103 16.92 -16.26 12.62
CA ALA A 103 18.10 -15.44 12.36
C ALA A 103 19.36 -16.30 12.12
N LYS A 104 19.52 -17.38 12.88
CA LYS A 104 20.64 -18.34 12.68
C LYS A 104 20.55 -19.03 11.33
N ARG A 105 19.35 -19.48 10.91
CA ARG A 105 19.14 -20.13 9.60
C ARG A 105 19.43 -19.19 8.44
N LEU A 106 19.06 -17.91 8.56
CA LEU A 106 19.21 -16.90 7.50
C LEU A 106 20.65 -16.41 7.32
N LYS A 107 21.53 -16.68 8.27
CA LYS A 107 22.92 -16.22 8.23
C LYS A 107 23.65 -16.76 6.98
N GLY A 108 24.16 -15.84 6.17
CA GLY A 108 24.86 -16.17 4.92
C GLY A 108 23.97 -16.34 3.69
N THR A 109 22.63 -16.38 3.86
CA THR A 109 21.66 -16.52 2.76
C THR A 109 20.88 -15.24 2.53
N ALA A 110 20.30 -14.65 3.58
CA ALA A 110 19.71 -13.33 3.48
C ALA A 110 20.74 -12.26 3.89
N ARG A 111 20.65 -11.10 3.25
CA ARG A 111 21.49 -9.96 3.58
C ARG A 111 20.97 -9.28 4.84
N HIS A 112 21.86 -8.94 5.78
CA HIS A 112 21.57 -7.91 6.77
C HIS A 112 21.53 -6.58 6.03
N THR A 113 20.36 -5.98 5.91
CA THR A 113 20.18 -4.70 5.18
C THR A 113 20.50 -3.54 6.11
N GLU A 114 21.59 -2.84 5.85
CA GLU A 114 22.04 -1.72 6.68
C GLU A 114 21.02 -0.58 6.70
N ILE A 115 20.84 0.06 7.84
CA ILE A 115 19.97 1.22 8.02
C ILE A 115 20.51 2.41 7.23
N ILE A 116 19.62 3.11 6.52
CA ILE A 116 19.95 4.31 5.75
C ILE A 116 19.27 5.54 6.38
N PRO A 117 20.02 6.49 6.98
CA PRO A 117 19.43 7.74 7.48
C PRO A 117 18.82 8.57 6.35
N SER A 118 17.60 9.07 6.56
CA SER A 118 16.92 9.93 5.59
C SER A 118 16.81 11.35 6.09
N ARG A 119 17.79 12.20 5.75
CA ARG A 119 17.74 13.62 6.09
C ARG A 119 16.48 14.30 5.53
N THR A 120 16.13 14.03 4.28
CA THR A 120 14.95 14.64 3.62
C THR A 120 13.66 14.33 4.36
N LEU A 121 13.42 13.05 4.71
CA LEU A 121 12.21 12.67 5.43
C LEU A 121 12.24 13.15 6.87
N SER A 122 13.43 13.22 7.50
CA SER A 122 13.55 13.78 8.84
C SER A 122 13.22 15.28 8.89
N GLU A 123 13.65 16.04 7.89
CA GLU A 123 13.29 17.46 7.76
C GLU A 123 11.79 17.65 7.49
N LEU A 124 11.16 16.78 6.67
CA LEU A 124 9.73 16.85 6.37
C LEU A 124 8.85 16.51 7.59
N THR A 125 9.23 15.52 8.37
CA THR A 125 8.41 15.01 9.48
C THR A 125 8.72 15.68 10.83
N GLY A 126 9.91 16.26 10.99
CA GLY A 126 10.41 16.76 12.28
C GLY A 126 10.85 15.63 13.23
N HIS A 127 11.06 14.41 12.72
CA HIS A 127 11.48 13.22 13.45
C HIS A 127 12.74 12.62 12.83
N GLU A 128 13.45 11.76 13.54
CA GLU A 128 14.58 11.01 12.98
C GLU A 128 14.06 9.82 12.17
N ILE A 129 14.25 9.85 10.85
CA ILE A 129 13.79 8.79 9.95
C ILE A 129 14.97 7.96 9.46
N LEU A 130 14.93 6.66 9.76
CA LEU A 130 15.95 5.67 9.47
C LEU A 130 15.34 4.54 8.63
N LEU A 131 15.75 4.43 7.36
CA LEU A 131 15.14 3.51 6.39
C LEU A 131 15.68 2.08 6.58
N LYS A 132 14.80 1.07 6.64
CA LYS A 132 15.15 -0.35 6.55
C LYS A 132 14.96 -0.85 5.11
N PRO A 133 16.05 -0.98 4.31
CA PRO A 133 15.94 -1.11 2.86
C PRO A 133 15.87 -2.59 2.40
N GLU A 134 14.75 -3.28 2.63
CA GLU A 134 14.53 -4.64 2.13
C GLU A 134 14.38 -4.73 0.59
N ASN A 135 14.25 -3.59 -0.09
CA ASN A 135 14.41 -3.50 -1.56
C ASN A 135 15.85 -3.80 -2.02
N LEU A 136 16.84 -3.70 -1.12
CA LEU A 136 18.25 -4.06 -1.39
C LEU A 136 18.58 -5.51 -0.98
N GLN A 137 17.61 -6.31 -0.63
CA GLN A 137 17.76 -7.71 -0.30
C GLN A 137 18.20 -8.53 -1.54
N VAL A 138 18.74 -9.72 -1.37
CA VAL A 138 19.31 -10.58 -2.43
C VAL A 138 18.34 -10.78 -3.59
N THR A 139 17.03 -10.95 -3.31
CA THR A 139 15.98 -11.10 -4.32
C THR A 139 15.19 -9.81 -4.57
N GLY A 140 15.71 -8.65 -4.14
CA GLY A 140 15.03 -7.36 -4.29
C GLY A 140 13.83 -7.15 -3.38
N SER A 141 13.58 -8.03 -2.40
CA SER A 141 12.51 -7.90 -1.41
C SER A 141 12.73 -8.77 -0.18
N PHE A 142 12.05 -8.44 0.91
CA PHE A 142 12.08 -9.18 2.17
C PHE A 142 11.67 -10.66 2.06
N LYS A 143 10.97 -11.05 1.01
CA LYS A 143 10.33 -12.39 0.88
C LYS A 143 11.31 -13.56 1.02
N ILE A 144 12.56 -13.39 0.66
CA ILE A 144 13.61 -14.39 0.84
C ILE A 144 13.74 -14.87 2.30
N ARG A 145 13.55 -13.97 3.27
CA ARG A 145 13.72 -14.27 4.69
C ARG A 145 12.73 -15.35 5.16
N GLY A 146 11.43 -15.14 4.94
CA GLY A 146 10.42 -16.12 5.31
C GLY A 146 10.47 -17.39 4.47
N ALA A 147 10.66 -17.25 3.15
CA ALA A 147 10.79 -18.40 2.26
C ALA A 147 11.96 -19.28 2.66
N TYR A 148 13.13 -18.71 2.90
CA TYR A 148 14.29 -19.50 3.29
C TYR A 148 14.14 -20.11 4.70
N ASN A 149 13.64 -19.35 5.70
CA ASN A 149 13.43 -19.91 7.03
C ASN A 149 12.48 -21.10 6.99
N LYS A 150 11.39 -21.02 6.22
CA LYS A 150 10.45 -22.14 6.03
C LYS A 150 11.13 -23.34 5.39
N ILE A 151 11.81 -23.15 4.27
CA ILE A 151 12.45 -24.26 3.54
C ILE A 151 13.64 -24.84 4.35
N ALA A 152 14.39 -24.01 5.07
CA ALA A 152 15.48 -24.46 5.95
C ALA A 152 14.99 -25.19 7.21
N SER A 153 13.72 -25.07 7.59
CA SER A 153 13.13 -25.83 8.69
C SER A 153 12.68 -27.24 8.31
N LEU A 154 12.64 -27.56 7.00
CA LEU A 154 12.19 -28.84 6.51
C LEU A 154 13.28 -29.92 6.68
N SER A 155 12.86 -31.17 6.94
CA SER A 155 13.73 -32.34 6.92
C SER A 155 14.21 -32.66 5.49
N GLU A 156 15.30 -33.40 5.36
CA GLU A 156 15.80 -33.84 4.05
C GLU A 156 14.78 -34.70 3.29
N GLU A 157 13.95 -35.46 4.01
CA GLU A 157 12.85 -36.22 3.42
C GLU A 157 11.75 -35.28 2.85
N GLN A 158 11.43 -34.21 3.56
CA GLN A 158 10.50 -33.18 3.07
C GLN A 158 11.07 -32.41 1.87
N ILE A 159 12.36 -32.05 1.91
CA ILE A 159 13.06 -31.41 0.80
C ILE A 159 13.04 -32.28 -0.46
N ALA A 160 13.27 -33.59 -0.32
CA ALA A 160 13.26 -34.55 -1.43
C ALA A 160 11.89 -34.65 -2.14
N ARG A 161 10.79 -34.31 -1.45
CA ARG A 161 9.45 -34.28 -2.03
C ARG A 161 9.22 -33.08 -2.98
N GLY A 162 10.10 -32.10 -2.93
CA GLY A 162 9.98 -30.87 -3.72
C GLY A 162 9.09 -29.83 -3.07
N ILE A 163 9.26 -28.58 -3.51
CA ILE A 163 8.60 -27.38 -2.99
C ILE A 163 7.60 -26.89 -4.04
N VAL A 164 6.45 -26.42 -3.60
CA VAL A 164 5.48 -25.76 -4.49
C VAL A 164 4.92 -24.51 -3.84
N THR A 165 4.65 -23.48 -4.66
CA THR A 165 3.94 -22.26 -4.24
C THR A 165 3.22 -21.64 -5.43
N ALA A 166 2.30 -20.71 -5.15
CA ALA A 166 1.69 -19.83 -6.14
C ALA A 166 2.08 -18.39 -5.89
N SER A 167 2.72 -17.77 -6.87
CA SER A 167 3.03 -16.33 -6.84
C SER A 167 3.63 -15.90 -8.18
N ALA A 168 3.26 -14.72 -8.67
CA ALA A 168 3.87 -14.10 -9.85
C ALA A 168 4.86 -12.97 -9.52
N GLY A 169 5.22 -12.79 -8.23
CA GLY A 169 6.04 -11.66 -7.77
C GLY A 169 7.14 -12.04 -6.79
N ASN A 170 7.33 -11.21 -5.78
CA ASN A 170 8.42 -11.32 -4.80
C ASN A 170 8.50 -12.67 -4.08
N HIS A 171 7.36 -13.30 -3.78
CA HIS A 171 7.37 -14.59 -3.11
C HIS A 171 7.86 -15.72 -4.03
N ALA A 172 7.51 -15.69 -5.31
CA ALA A 172 8.01 -16.62 -6.31
C ALA A 172 9.55 -16.64 -6.35
N GLN A 173 10.15 -15.46 -6.48
CA GLN A 173 11.59 -15.29 -6.50
C GLN A 173 12.24 -15.71 -5.17
N GLY A 174 11.61 -15.33 -4.04
CA GLY A 174 12.08 -15.73 -2.70
C GLY A 174 12.10 -17.26 -2.52
N VAL A 175 11.04 -17.97 -2.92
CA VAL A 175 10.96 -19.43 -2.84
C VAL A 175 11.93 -20.10 -3.81
N ALA A 176 12.01 -19.62 -5.06
CA ALA A 176 12.93 -20.16 -6.06
C ALA A 176 14.40 -20.06 -5.58
N TYR A 177 14.81 -18.87 -5.12
CA TYR A 177 16.15 -18.68 -4.54
C TYR A 177 16.38 -19.57 -3.31
N ALA A 178 15.45 -19.60 -2.36
CA ALA A 178 15.57 -20.39 -1.14
C ALA A 178 15.67 -21.91 -1.41
N ALA A 179 14.88 -22.40 -2.37
CA ALA A 179 14.92 -23.80 -2.79
C ALA A 179 16.29 -24.13 -3.43
N ARG A 180 16.83 -23.26 -4.28
CA ARG A 180 18.15 -23.43 -4.87
C ARG A 180 19.26 -23.55 -3.80
N GLU A 181 19.25 -22.65 -2.81
CA GLU A 181 20.23 -22.67 -1.71
C GLU A 181 20.13 -23.93 -0.84
N ARG A 182 18.96 -24.60 -0.85
CA ARG A 182 18.72 -25.86 -0.14
C ARG A 182 18.75 -27.08 -1.07
N HIS A 183 19.18 -26.92 -2.33
CA HIS A 183 19.20 -27.98 -3.35
C HIS A 183 17.85 -28.68 -3.54
N ALA A 184 16.75 -28.01 -3.27
CA ALA A 184 15.39 -28.50 -3.44
C ALA A 184 14.85 -28.17 -4.84
N LYS A 185 14.07 -29.05 -5.42
CA LYS A 185 13.26 -28.72 -6.61
C LYS A 185 12.10 -27.81 -6.19
N ALA A 186 11.87 -26.73 -6.95
CA ALA A 186 10.75 -25.84 -6.70
C ALA A 186 9.89 -25.70 -7.95
N THR A 187 8.59 -25.79 -7.78
CA THR A 187 7.56 -25.55 -8.79
C THR A 187 6.77 -24.31 -8.38
N ILE A 188 6.74 -23.30 -9.26
CA ILE A 188 6.05 -22.05 -9.01
C ILE A 188 4.86 -21.92 -9.97
N CYS A 189 3.64 -21.95 -9.45
CA CYS A 189 2.43 -21.76 -10.23
C CYS A 189 2.14 -20.27 -10.40
N MET A 190 1.89 -19.83 -11.64
CA MET A 190 1.58 -18.46 -12.00
C MET A 190 0.40 -18.40 -12.98
N PRO A 191 -0.43 -17.33 -12.98
CA PRO A 191 -1.42 -17.12 -14.01
C PRO A 191 -0.80 -17.07 -15.42
N GLN A 192 -1.54 -17.49 -16.45
CA GLN A 192 -1.07 -17.47 -17.84
C GLN A 192 -0.74 -16.05 -18.33
N ILE A 193 -1.44 -15.05 -17.82
CA ILE A 193 -1.22 -13.62 -18.14
C ILE A 193 0.02 -13.01 -17.48
N THR A 194 0.78 -13.78 -16.69
CA THR A 194 1.97 -13.26 -15.99
C THR A 194 3.00 -12.75 -17.01
N PRO A 195 3.48 -11.49 -16.84
CA PRO A 195 4.48 -10.93 -17.73
C PRO A 195 5.75 -11.79 -17.86
N PRO A 196 6.29 -11.99 -19.08
CA PRO A 196 7.48 -12.83 -19.30
C PRO A 196 8.67 -12.47 -18.41
N LEU A 197 8.91 -11.19 -18.15
CA LEU A 197 9.98 -10.75 -17.25
C LEU A 197 9.88 -11.33 -15.84
N LYS A 198 8.68 -11.45 -15.28
CA LYS A 198 8.45 -12.04 -13.94
C LYS A 198 8.69 -13.56 -13.98
N VAL A 199 8.27 -14.22 -15.06
CA VAL A 199 8.52 -15.66 -15.30
C VAL A 199 10.01 -15.94 -15.40
N ASP A 200 10.73 -15.19 -16.25
CA ASP A 200 12.16 -15.36 -16.49
C ASP A 200 12.99 -15.05 -15.25
N ALA A 201 12.64 -14.01 -14.49
CA ALA A 201 13.28 -13.70 -13.21
C ALA A 201 13.17 -14.86 -12.21
N THR A 202 12.03 -15.56 -12.17
CA THR A 202 11.83 -16.73 -11.29
C THR A 202 12.63 -17.93 -11.79
N LYS A 203 12.60 -18.22 -13.10
CA LYS A 203 13.38 -19.30 -13.73
C LYS A 203 14.89 -19.10 -13.55
N ALA A 204 15.37 -17.85 -13.56
CA ALA A 204 16.78 -17.53 -13.34
C ALA A 204 17.31 -18.00 -11.97
N TYR A 205 16.43 -18.17 -10.98
CA TYR A 205 16.76 -18.78 -9.70
C TYR A 205 16.67 -20.32 -9.69
N GLY A 206 16.36 -20.97 -10.85
CA GLY A 206 16.39 -22.42 -11.00
C GLY A 206 15.07 -23.12 -10.66
N ALA A 207 13.95 -22.41 -10.53
CA ALA A 207 12.64 -23.01 -10.33
C ALA A 207 11.96 -23.38 -11.66
N ASP A 208 11.15 -24.43 -11.63
CA ASP A 208 10.19 -24.77 -12.68
C ASP A 208 8.97 -23.85 -12.54
N VAL A 209 8.59 -23.17 -13.63
CA VAL A 209 7.39 -22.32 -13.65
C VAL A 209 6.28 -22.98 -14.43
N VAL A 210 5.13 -23.17 -13.79
CA VAL A 210 3.90 -23.69 -14.37
C VAL A 210 2.91 -22.55 -14.54
N LEU A 211 2.57 -22.22 -15.79
CA LEU A 211 1.54 -21.22 -16.11
C LEU A 211 0.18 -21.94 -16.13
N TYR A 212 -0.73 -21.54 -15.23
CA TYR A 212 -2.02 -22.18 -15.05
C TYR A 212 -3.11 -21.18 -14.66
N GLY A 213 -4.26 -21.27 -15.33
CA GLY A 213 -5.41 -20.39 -15.10
C GLY A 213 -5.18 -18.95 -15.54
N ASP A 214 -6.22 -18.14 -15.46
CA ASP A 214 -6.20 -16.73 -15.87
C ASP A 214 -5.99 -15.79 -14.67
N VAL A 215 -6.35 -16.24 -13.46
CA VAL A 215 -6.25 -15.46 -12.22
C VAL A 215 -5.39 -16.15 -11.16
N PHE A 216 -4.95 -15.36 -10.17
CA PHE A 216 -4.11 -15.87 -9.09
C PHE A 216 -4.74 -17.04 -8.32
N ASP A 217 -6.06 -17.00 -8.07
CA ASP A 217 -6.75 -18.03 -7.29
C ASP A 217 -6.72 -19.39 -7.97
N GLU A 218 -6.77 -19.44 -9.31
CA GLU A 218 -6.65 -20.69 -10.08
C GLU A 218 -5.23 -21.26 -10.02
N ALA A 219 -4.21 -20.40 -10.14
CA ALA A 219 -2.83 -20.84 -9.97
C ALA A 219 -2.56 -21.32 -8.53
N ALA A 220 -3.16 -20.69 -7.53
CA ALA A 220 -3.05 -21.11 -6.13
C ALA A 220 -3.75 -22.45 -5.87
N ALA A 221 -4.94 -22.64 -6.44
CA ALA A 221 -5.65 -23.94 -6.36
C ALA A 221 -4.83 -25.07 -7.01
N HIS A 222 -4.20 -24.81 -8.16
CA HIS A 222 -3.35 -25.80 -8.81
C HIS A 222 -2.09 -26.10 -7.99
N ALA A 223 -1.47 -25.11 -7.38
CA ALA A 223 -0.33 -25.34 -6.47
C ALA A 223 -0.74 -26.20 -5.25
N ALA A 224 -1.93 -25.98 -4.70
CA ALA A 224 -2.48 -26.81 -3.62
C ALA A 224 -2.79 -28.25 -4.08
N GLU A 225 -3.28 -28.42 -5.33
CA GLU A 225 -3.48 -29.73 -5.95
C GLU A 225 -2.15 -30.48 -6.08
N LEU A 226 -1.09 -29.84 -6.59
CA LEU A 226 0.24 -30.46 -6.68
C LEU A 226 0.78 -30.85 -5.29
N ALA A 227 0.58 -30.02 -4.28
CA ALA A 227 0.95 -30.35 -2.92
C ALA A 227 0.23 -31.60 -2.41
N SER A 228 -1.08 -31.72 -2.64
CA SER A 228 -1.90 -32.82 -2.14
C SER A 228 -1.68 -34.13 -2.93
N THR A 229 -1.59 -34.06 -4.27
CA THR A 229 -1.54 -35.25 -5.14
C THR A 229 -0.13 -35.81 -5.32
N GLN A 230 0.88 -34.91 -5.36
CA GLN A 230 2.29 -35.31 -5.53
C GLN A 230 3.07 -35.29 -4.22
N GLY A 231 2.44 -34.85 -3.11
CA GLY A 231 3.05 -34.79 -1.80
C GLY A 231 4.11 -33.67 -1.67
N MET A 232 4.14 -32.69 -2.58
CA MET A 232 5.05 -31.56 -2.52
C MET A 232 4.77 -30.68 -1.29
N ILE A 233 5.78 -29.98 -0.81
CA ILE A 233 5.64 -29.09 0.35
C ILE A 233 5.19 -27.71 -0.15
N TYR A 234 3.99 -27.30 0.25
CA TYR A 234 3.49 -25.96 -0.05
C TYR A 234 4.14 -24.92 0.85
N VAL A 235 4.69 -23.86 0.26
CA VAL A 235 5.29 -22.73 0.98
C VAL A 235 4.38 -21.52 0.80
N PRO A 236 3.56 -21.14 1.80
CA PRO A 236 2.63 -20.03 1.69
C PRO A 236 3.36 -18.68 1.73
N PRO A 237 2.77 -17.63 1.12
CA PRO A 237 3.43 -16.33 1.01
C PRO A 237 3.46 -15.52 2.33
N PHE A 238 2.64 -15.87 3.33
CA PHE A 238 2.51 -15.13 4.59
C PHE A 238 1.90 -15.91 5.75
N ASP A 239 0.96 -16.83 5.51
CA ASP A 239 0.18 -17.49 6.56
C ASP A 239 0.82 -18.82 7.00
N ASP A 240 1.99 -18.69 7.61
CA ASP A 240 2.79 -19.79 8.15
C ASP A 240 3.74 -19.25 9.21
N TYR A 241 3.83 -19.92 10.36
CA TYR A 241 4.60 -19.45 11.49
C TYR A 241 6.11 -19.34 11.18
N GLU A 242 6.67 -20.31 10.45
CA GLU A 242 8.09 -20.28 10.07
C GLU A 242 8.37 -19.14 9.07
N VAL A 243 7.42 -18.87 8.14
CA VAL A 243 7.51 -17.71 7.24
C VAL A 243 7.48 -16.42 8.05
N ILE A 244 6.57 -16.30 9.02
CA ILE A 244 6.43 -15.12 9.89
C ILE A 244 7.72 -14.91 10.71
N CYS A 245 8.27 -15.96 11.32
CA CYS A 245 9.53 -15.86 12.07
C CYS A 245 10.71 -15.43 11.19
N GLY A 246 10.77 -15.91 9.94
CA GLY A 246 11.77 -15.45 8.98
C GLY A 246 11.67 -13.95 8.71
N GLN A 247 10.47 -13.42 8.51
CA GLN A 247 10.21 -11.98 8.34
C GLN A 247 10.55 -11.19 9.63
N GLY A 248 10.32 -11.80 10.79
CA GLY A 248 10.63 -11.21 12.10
C GLY A 248 12.10 -10.91 12.32
N THR A 249 13.01 -11.55 11.55
CA THR A 249 14.44 -11.22 11.61
C THR A 249 14.75 -9.77 11.23
N ILE A 250 13.87 -9.11 10.46
CA ILE A 250 13.97 -7.67 10.18
C ILE A 250 13.81 -6.86 11.47
N GLY A 251 12.86 -7.25 12.32
CA GLY A 251 12.67 -6.62 13.63
C GLY A 251 13.87 -6.79 14.54
N LEU A 252 14.54 -7.97 14.53
CA LEU A 252 15.77 -8.18 15.27
C LEU A 252 16.91 -7.29 14.79
N GLU A 253 17.11 -7.19 13.48
CA GLU A 253 18.11 -6.30 12.87
C GLU A 253 17.82 -4.82 13.21
N ILE A 254 16.56 -4.38 13.18
CA ILE A 254 16.17 -3.01 13.57
C ILE A 254 16.55 -2.74 15.04
N LEU A 255 16.26 -3.65 15.95
CA LEU A 255 16.60 -3.49 17.36
C LEU A 255 18.11 -3.50 17.63
N GLU A 256 18.89 -4.24 16.82
CA GLU A 256 20.35 -4.27 16.88
C GLU A 256 20.95 -2.96 16.33
N ASP A 257 20.51 -2.53 15.14
CA ASP A 257 21.08 -1.37 14.42
C ASP A 257 20.64 -0.03 15.02
N VAL A 258 19.42 0.02 15.61
CA VAL A 258 18.78 1.24 16.14
C VAL A 258 18.30 0.99 17.58
N PRO A 259 19.21 0.97 18.56
CA PRO A 259 18.84 0.68 19.96
C PRO A 259 17.85 1.69 20.58
N ASN A 260 17.76 2.90 20.05
CA ASN A 260 16.85 3.96 20.47
C ASN A 260 15.59 4.10 19.62
N VAL A 261 15.26 3.11 18.78
CA VAL A 261 14.03 3.12 17.96
C VAL A 261 12.80 3.27 18.85
N THR A 262 11.89 4.13 18.42
CA THR A 262 10.59 4.36 19.10
C THR A 262 9.41 3.82 18.33
N ASP A 263 9.49 3.82 16.99
CA ASP A 263 8.40 3.45 16.11
C ASP A 263 8.93 2.67 14.89
N VAL A 264 8.24 1.60 14.52
CA VAL A 264 8.49 0.84 13.30
C VAL A 264 7.24 0.86 12.44
N VAL A 265 7.37 1.28 11.17
CA VAL A 265 6.26 1.34 10.22
C VAL A 265 6.40 0.24 9.19
N VAL A 266 5.37 -0.60 9.06
CA VAL A 266 5.41 -1.80 8.23
C VAL A 266 4.23 -1.89 7.27
N PRO A 267 4.44 -2.16 5.96
CA PRO A 267 3.36 -2.32 5.01
C PRO A 267 2.63 -3.66 5.24
N LEU A 268 1.30 -3.65 5.17
CA LEU A 268 0.46 -4.83 5.37
C LEU A 268 -0.24 -5.25 4.07
N GLY A 269 0.15 -6.41 3.54
CA GLY A 269 -0.59 -7.17 2.54
C GLY A 269 -1.27 -8.38 3.19
N GLY A 270 -0.78 -9.61 2.98
CA GLY A 270 -1.26 -10.79 3.70
C GLY A 270 -0.91 -10.83 5.19
N GLY A 271 -0.06 -9.91 5.66
CA GLY A 271 0.25 -9.69 7.07
C GLY A 271 1.52 -10.36 7.59
N GLY A 272 2.13 -11.30 6.85
CA GLY A 272 3.28 -12.06 7.35
C GLY A 272 4.50 -11.22 7.73
N LEU A 273 4.80 -10.13 6.99
CA LEU A 273 5.86 -9.19 7.33
C LEU A 273 5.53 -8.44 8.62
N GLY A 274 4.33 -7.83 8.66
CA GLY A 274 3.89 -7.08 9.84
C GLY A 274 3.83 -7.92 11.09
N ALA A 275 3.28 -9.14 10.99
CA ALA A 275 3.22 -10.08 12.11
C ALA A 275 4.61 -10.49 12.62
N GLY A 276 5.55 -10.80 11.70
CA GLY A 276 6.91 -11.16 12.08
C GLY A 276 7.66 -10.01 12.76
N VAL A 277 7.57 -8.81 12.19
CA VAL A 277 8.20 -7.60 12.77
C VAL A 277 7.58 -7.27 14.12
N ALA A 278 6.25 -7.26 14.23
CA ALA A 278 5.57 -7.00 15.49
C ALA A 278 5.93 -8.04 16.56
N LEU A 279 5.95 -9.33 16.18
CA LEU A 279 6.38 -10.41 17.06
C LEU A 279 7.79 -10.17 17.60
N ALA A 280 8.75 -9.84 16.74
CA ALA A 280 10.12 -9.60 17.14
C ALA A 280 10.24 -8.36 18.03
N ILE A 281 9.68 -7.24 17.62
CA ILE A 281 9.73 -5.99 18.38
C ILE A 281 9.09 -6.17 19.76
N LYS A 282 7.88 -6.71 19.85
CA LYS A 282 7.17 -6.85 21.13
C LYS A 282 7.76 -7.91 22.05
N THR A 283 8.45 -8.92 21.50
CA THR A 283 9.16 -9.93 22.29
C THR A 283 10.38 -9.34 22.99
N PHE A 284 11.16 -8.46 22.33
CA PHE A 284 12.44 -7.99 22.88
C PHE A 284 12.40 -6.55 23.39
N LYS A 285 11.48 -5.72 22.88
CA LYS A 285 11.37 -4.30 23.23
C LYS A 285 9.91 -3.82 23.12
N PRO A 286 9.02 -4.26 24.06
CA PRO A 286 7.58 -4.08 23.95
C PRO A 286 7.12 -2.62 24.00
N GLU A 287 7.96 -1.68 24.45
CA GLU A 287 7.69 -0.25 24.45
C GLU A 287 7.76 0.40 23.06
N VAL A 288 8.45 -0.21 22.09
CA VAL A 288 8.52 0.28 20.71
C VAL A 288 7.18 0.04 20.01
N ARG A 289 6.66 1.07 19.37
CA ARG A 289 5.39 0.96 18.64
C ARG A 289 5.60 0.31 17.27
N VAL A 290 4.66 -0.55 16.90
CA VAL A 290 4.58 -1.13 15.56
C VAL A 290 3.32 -0.63 14.87
N ILE A 291 3.48 0.07 13.75
CA ILE A 291 2.42 0.75 13.04
C ILE A 291 2.27 0.08 11.67
N GLY A 292 1.10 -0.49 11.43
CA GLY A 292 0.73 -1.03 10.12
C GLY A 292 0.37 0.08 9.13
N ALA A 293 0.75 -0.07 7.87
CA ALA A 293 0.39 0.85 6.80
C ALA A 293 -0.29 0.10 5.65
N ILE A 294 -1.42 0.62 5.16
CA ILE A 294 -2.19 0.03 4.05
C ILE A 294 -2.58 1.10 3.02
N PRO A 295 -2.66 0.76 1.73
CA PRO A 295 -3.34 1.61 0.75
C PRO A 295 -4.84 1.70 1.06
N GLU A 296 -5.45 2.87 0.82
CA GLU A 296 -6.90 3.04 0.95
C GLU A 296 -7.70 2.09 0.06
N GLY A 297 -7.15 1.77 -1.12
CA GLY A 297 -7.72 0.81 -2.06
C GLY A 297 -7.53 -0.66 -1.67
N SER A 298 -6.89 -0.99 -0.53
CA SER A 298 -6.73 -2.35 0.01
C SER A 298 -7.23 -2.42 1.46
N PRO A 299 -8.56 -2.32 1.70
CA PRO A 299 -9.13 -2.08 3.03
C PRO A 299 -9.27 -3.32 3.91
N ALA A 300 -8.84 -4.51 3.48
CA ALA A 300 -9.07 -5.78 4.17
C ALA A 300 -8.62 -5.75 5.65
N TRP A 301 -7.46 -5.18 5.96
CA TRP A 301 -6.97 -5.04 7.34
C TRP A 301 -7.83 -4.10 8.19
N LYS A 302 -8.20 -2.94 7.62
CA LYS A 302 -9.09 -1.98 8.31
C LYS A 302 -10.44 -2.63 8.65
N ASN A 303 -11.01 -3.37 7.70
CA ASN A 303 -12.26 -4.10 7.88
C ASN A 303 -12.11 -5.21 8.94
N SER A 304 -11.01 -5.97 8.89
CA SER A 304 -10.74 -7.07 9.81
C SER A 304 -10.58 -6.58 11.26
N PHE A 305 -9.80 -5.52 11.50
CA PHE A 305 -9.67 -4.95 12.83
C PHE A 305 -10.98 -4.35 13.34
N ALA A 306 -11.77 -3.70 12.49
CA ALA A 306 -13.09 -3.19 12.86
C ALA A 306 -14.07 -4.31 13.24
N ALA A 307 -13.98 -5.46 12.55
CA ALA A 307 -14.83 -6.62 12.81
C ALA A 307 -14.32 -7.51 13.94
N GLY A 308 -13.05 -7.38 14.37
CA GLY A 308 -12.40 -8.26 15.33
C GLY A 308 -12.16 -9.69 14.82
N ARG A 309 -12.17 -9.89 13.52
CA ARG A 309 -11.92 -11.16 12.81
C ARG A 309 -11.45 -10.88 11.40
N VAL A 310 -10.79 -11.86 10.77
CA VAL A 310 -10.46 -11.76 9.35
C VAL A 310 -11.72 -11.51 8.53
N THR A 311 -11.67 -10.51 7.66
CA THR A 311 -12.77 -10.11 6.78
C THR A 311 -12.19 -9.85 5.40
N GLU A 312 -12.79 -10.49 4.40
CA GLU A 312 -12.43 -10.29 3.01
C GLU A 312 -12.86 -8.91 2.51
N ALA A 313 -12.05 -8.28 1.65
CA ALA A 313 -12.42 -7.06 0.95
C ALA A 313 -13.15 -7.41 -0.34
N ASP A 314 -14.29 -6.76 -0.59
CA ASP A 314 -15.08 -6.95 -1.82
C ASP A 314 -14.24 -6.63 -3.06
N GLN A 315 -13.47 -5.54 -2.98
CA GLN A 315 -12.61 -5.07 -4.07
C GLN A 315 -11.27 -4.57 -3.53
N VAL A 316 -10.21 -4.78 -4.30
CA VAL A 316 -8.88 -4.21 -4.05
C VAL A 316 -8.42 -3.48 -5.31
N VAL A 317 -8.14 -2.18 -5.17
CA VAL A 317 -7.69 -1.30 -6.26
C VAL A 317 -6.50 -0.48 -5.76
N THR A 318 -5.31 -0.96 -6.04
CA THR A 318 -4.06 -0.26 -5.69
C THR A 318 -2.94 -0.63 -6.64
N SER A 319 -2.02 0.31 -6.89
CA SER A 319 -0.77 0.06 -7.61
C SER A 319 0.24 -0.76 -6.79
N ALA A 320 0.03 -0.86 -5.49
CA ALA A 320 0.91 -1.59 -4.58
C ALA A 320 0.60 -3.11 -4.60
N GLU A 321 0.91 -3.79 -5.73
CA GLU A 321 0.59 -5.21 -5.97
C GLU A 321 1.01 -6.12 -4.80
N GLY A 322 2.18 -5.89 -4.19
CA GLY A 322 2.71 -6.70 -3.10
C GLY A 322 1.88 -6.66 -1.81
N VAL A 323 0.96 -5.69 -1.69
CA VAL A 323 0.02 -5.54 -0.56
C VAL A 323 -1.45 -5.56 -1.00
N ALA A 324 -1.73 -5.81 -2.29
CA ALA A 324 -3.07 -5.92 -2.85
C ALA A 324 -3.69 -7.28 -2.50
N VAL A 325 -4.10 -7.47 -1.25
CA VAL A 325 -4.61 -8.75 -0.73
C VAL A 325 -6.06 -8.58 -0.27
N LYS A 326 -6.95 -9.43 -0.83
CA LYS A 326 -8.36 -9.45 -0.44
C LYS A 326 -8.58 -10.07 0.94
N HIS A 327 -7.84 -11.13 1.24
CA HIS A 327 -8.01 -11.94 2.46
C HIS A 327 -6.71 -11.95 3.27
N PRO A 328 -6.62 -11.22 4.40
CA PRO A 328 -5.50 -11.31 5.34
C PRO A 328 -5.32 -12.74 5.88
N GLY A 329 -4.08 -13.13 6.22
CA GLY A 329 -3.84 -14.42 6.85
C GLY A 329 -4.45 -14.51 8.26
N ASP A 330 -4.93 -15.69 8.64
CA ASP A 330 -5.54 -15.92 9.95
C ASP A 330 -4.50 -15.81 11.07
N LEU A 331 -3.35 -16.44 10.92
CA LEU A 331 -2.26 -16.36 11.89
C LEU A 331 -1.64 -14.94 11.95
N PRO A 332 -1.34 -14.28 10.81
CA PRO A 332 -0.97 -12.85 10.82
C PRO A 332 -1.98 -11.96 11.54
N PHE A 333 -3.29 -12.19 11.33
CA PHE A 333 -4.32 -11.41 12.02
C PHE A 333 -4.27 -11.62 13.54
N ALA A 334 -4.16 -12.85 13.99
CA ALA A 334 -4.07 -13.15 15.43
C ALA A 334 -2.89 -12.44 16.10
N LEU A 335 -1.71 -12.51 15.47
CA LEU A 335 -0.49 -11.87 15.97
C LEU A 335 -0.58 -10.34 15.91
N LEU A 336 -1.07 -9.77 14.81
CA LEU A 336 -1.17 -8.31 14.67
C LEU A 336 -2.27 -7.72 15.56
N ASN A 337 -3.35 -8.45 15.80
CA ASN A 337 -4.39 -8.00 16.73
C ASN A 337 -3.88 -7.93 18.18
N GLU A 338 -2.84 -8.69 18.53
CA GLU A 338 -2.18 -8.66 19.83
C GLU A 338 -1.04 -7.64 19.89
N PHE A 339 -0.20 -7.57 18.85
CA PHE A 339 1.11 -6.91 18.91
C PHE A 339 1.21 -5.60 18.12
N MET A 340 0.23 -5.24 17.28
CA MET A 340 0.25 -3.99 16.54
C MET A 340 -0.41 -2.85 17.35
N ASP A 341 0.20 -1.68 17.33
CA ASP A 341 -0.26 -0.53 18.11
C ASP A 341 -1.20 0.39 17.33
N ASP A 342 -1.02 0.52 16.01
CA ASP A 342 -1.80 1.44 15.18
C ASP A 342 -1.84 0.98 13.72
N LEU A 343 -2.82 1.50 12.95
CA LEU A 343 -2.98 1.25 11.53
C LEU A 343 -3.23 2.55 10.79
N VAL A 344 -2.40 2.84 9.78
CA VAL A 344 -2.48 4.05 8.94
C VAL A 344 -2.89 3.67 7.53
N THR A 345 -3.76 4.48 6.94
CA THR A 345 -4.18 4.35 5.54
C THR A 345 -3.54 5.45 4.71
N VAL A 346 -3.00 5.11 3.53
CA VAL A 346 -2.33 6.03 2.61
C VAL A 346 -3.01 6.03 1.24
N THR A 347 -2.90 7.14 0.52
CA THR A 347 -3.45 7.26 -0.84
C THR A 347 -2.46 6.78 -1.91
N GLU A 348 -2.95 6.48 -3.12
CA GLU A 348 -2.10 6.19 -4.29
C GLU A 348 -1.16 7.36 -4.63
N ARG A 349 -1.58 8.58 -4.36
CA ARG A 349 -0.76 9.78 -4.54
C ARG A 349 0.43 9.78 -3.60
N ASP A 350 0.20 9.51 -2.31
CA ASP A 350 1.26 9.47 -1.30
C ASP A 350 2.30 8.40 -1.65
N ILE A 351 1.84 7.22 -2.10
CA ILE A 351 2.71 6.11 -2.54
C ILE A 351 3.60 6.55 -3.72
N ASN A 352 2.99 7.14 -4.76
CA ASN A 352 3.73 7.58 -5.96
C ASN A 352 4.72 8.70 -5.63
N GLU A 353 4.38 9.63 -4.73
CA GLU A 353 5.29 10.68 -4.27
C GLU A 353 6.51 10.11 -3.55
N MET A 354 6.32 9.07 -2.72
CA MET A 354 7.45 8.42 -2.04
C MET A 354 8.35 7.63 -2.99
N ILE A 355 7.80 6.95 -4.01
CA ILE A 355 8.63 6.29 -5.03
C ILE A 355 9.53 7.31 -5.73
N LEU A 356 8.95 8.44 -6.15
CA LEU A 356 9.71 9.50 -6.81
C LEU A 356 10.75 10.14 -5.88
N LEU A 357 10.40 10.37 -4.60
CA LEU A 357 11.30 10.92 -3.60
C LEU A 357 12.50 9.98 -3.36
N MET A 358 12.27 8.67 -3.24
CA MET A 358 13.34 7.70 -3.08
C MET A 358 14.28 7.70 -4.28
N LEU A 359 13.74 7.72 -5.49
CA LEU A 359 14.53 7.78 -6.71
C LEU A 359 15.35 9.10 -6.80
N GLU A 360 14.73 10.25 -6.55
CA GLU A 360 15.37 11.56 -6.71
C GLU A 360 16.36 11.90 -5.58
N LYS A 361 16.02 11.60 -4.34
CA LYS A 361 16.81 12.03 -3.16
C LYS A 361 17.75 10.96 -2.64
N HIS A 362 17.31 9.70 -2.64
CA HIS A 362 18.09 8.58 -2.10
C HIS A 362 18.76 7.72 -3.16
N LYS A 363 18.41 7.87 -4.45
CA LYS A 363 18.88 7.02 -5.56
C LYS A 363 18.51 5.55 -5.36
N LEU A 364 17.42 5.32 -4.66
CA LEU A 364 16.88 3.99 -4.37
C LEU A 364 15.66 3.72 -5.24
N VAL A 365 15.63 2.52 -5.83
CA VAL A 365 14.47 2.00 -6.55
C VAL A 365 13.61 1.19 -5.58
N ILE A 366 12.36 1.58 -5.43
CA ILE A 366 11.38 0.85 -4.63
C ILE A 366 10.11 0.61 -5.46
N GLU A 367 9.44 -0.50 -5.20
CA GLU A 367 8.10 -0.77 -5.73
C GLU A 367 7.01 -0.08 -4.90
N ALA A 368 5.79 0.02 -5.43
CA ALA A 368 4.70 0.68 -4.75
C ALA A 368 4.41 0.08 -3.35
N ALA A 369 4.48 -1.25 -3.20
CA ALA A 369 4.35 -1.91 -1.90
C ALA A 369 5.47 -1.52 -0.91
N GLY A 370 6.68 -1.28 -1.40
CA GLY A 370 7.81 -0.79 -0.60
C GLY A 370 7.67 0.66 -0.17
N ALA A 371 6.87 1.45 -0.90
CA ALA A 371 6.64 2.86 -0.60
C ALA A 371 5.53 3.10 0.44
N VAL A 372 4.65 2.13 0.70
CA VAL A 372 3.48 2.28 1.59
C VAL A 372 3.88 2.72 3.01
N SER A 373 4.94 2.14 3.58
CA SER A 373 5.43 2.52 4.92
C SER A 373 6.00 3.93 4.97
N LEU A 374 6.62 4.38 3.87
CA LEU A 374 7.12 5.75 3.73
C LEU A 374 5.98 6.76 3.58
N ALA A 375 4.98 6.43 2.77
CA ALA A 375 3.79 7.24 2.58
C ALA A 375 3.01 7.45 3.90
N ALA A 376 3.05 6.47 4.80
CA ALA A 376 2.41 6.57 6.11
C ALA A 376 3.05 7.63 7.03
N LEU A 377 4.32 8.02 6.81
CA LEU A 377 5.03 8.93 7.70
C LEU A 377 4.34 10.29 7.90
N GLU A 378 3.70 10.82 6.86
CA GLU A 378 2.96 12.09 6.92
C GLU A 378 1.64 11.99 7.69
N HIS A 379 1.11 10.77 7.83
CA HIS A 379 -0.16 10.48 8.48
C HIS A 379 0.00 9.96 9.92
N LEU A 380 1.23 9.82 10.41
CA LEU A 380 1.49 9.30 11.75
C LEU A 380 1.04 10.27 12.84
N ASN A 381 0.20 9.77 13.76
CA ASN A 381 -0.12 10.51 14.97
C ASN A 381 0.92 10.22 16.07
N LEU A 382 2.12 10.78 15.94
CA LEU A 382 3.22 10.60 16.90
C LEU A 382 3.01 11.38 18.22
N ARG A 383 2.06 12.32 18.25
CA ARG A 383 1.71 13.12 19.45
C ARG A 383 0.65 12.49 20.34
N SER A 384 0.16 11.30 20.02
CA SER A 384 -0.87 10.62 20.80
C SER A 384 -0.37 10.30 22.23
N ARG A 385 -1.05 10.84 23.25
CA ARG A 385 -0.70 10.75 24.69
C ARG A 385 -0.63 9.32 25.26
N LYS A 386 -1.05 8.29 24.56
CA LYS A 386 -0.97 6.90 25.05
C LYS A 386 0.47 6.37 25.20
N PHE A 387 1.42 7.00 24.53
CA PHE A 387 2.83 6.58 24.51
C PHE A 387 3.80 7.74 24.80
N ALA A 388 3.31 8.83 25.38
CA ALA A 388 4.09 10.03 25.67
C ALA A 388 5.03 9.85 26.90
N SER A 389 5.97 8.92 26.81
CA SER A 389 7.17 8.99 27.65
C SER A 389 8.32 9.77 27.01
N ALA A 390 8.25 10.07 25.70
CA ALA A 390 9.27 10.80 24.99
C ALA A 390 8.84 12.27 24.76
N THR A 391 9.49 13.20 25.43
CA THR A 391 9.36 14.67 25.23
C THR A 391 10.23 15.15 24.05
N GLY A 392 10.87 14.24 23.29
CA GLY A 392 11.79 14.49 22.20
C GLY A 392 11.28 14.00 20.84
N PRO A 393 12.09 14.21 19.76
CA PRO A 393 11.80 13.66 18.44
C PRO A 393 11.76 12.13 18.49
N HIS A 394 10.79 11.53 17.75
CA HIS A 394 10.73 10.08 17.59
C HIS A 394 11.83 9.59 16.65
N VAL A 395 12.29 8.36 16.88
CA VAL A 395 13.17 7.62 15.98
C VAL A 395 12.33 6.58 15.27
N VAL A 396 12.01 6.85 14.01
CA VAL A 396 11.02 6.09 13.23
C VAL A 396 11.73 5.27 12.15
N VAL A 397 11.45 3.97 12.10
CA VAL A 397 12.02 3.06 11.10
C VAL A 397 10.91 2.54 10.16
N PRO A 398 10.71 3.15 8.99
CA PRO A 398 9.87 2.58 7.95
C PRO A 398 10.61 1.47 7.19
N ILE A 399 9.89 0.37 6.89
CA ILE A 399 10.43 -0.78 6.16
C ILE A 399 10.06 -0.65 4.68
N MET A 400 11.07 -0.46 3.82
CA MET A 400 10.93 -0.50 2.35
C MET A 400 10.93 -1.95 1.90
N SER A 401 9.77 -2.57 1.79
CA SER A 401 9.59 -4.03 1.70
C SER A 401 10.12 -4.67 0.42
N GLY A 402 10.23 -3.92 -0.69
CA GLY A 402 10.74 -4.43 -1.96
C GLY A 402 10.98 -3.35 -3.00
N GLY A 403 11.67 -3.74 -4.09
CA GLY A 403 12.05 -2.87 -5.19
C GLY A 403 11.89 -3.52 -6.57
N ASN A 404 11.20 -4.64 -6.69
CA ASN A 404 11.01 -5.37 -7.94
C ASN A 404 9.91 -4.75 -8.82
N ILE A 405 10.10 -3.48 -9.16
CA ILE A 405 9.24 -2.74 -10.07
C ILE A 405 9.74 -2.93 -11.52
N ASP A 406 8.82 -3.12 -12.47
CA ASP A 406 9.19 -3.13 -13.88
C ASP A 406 9.42 -1.70 -14.43
N THR A 407 10.22 -1.61 -15.49
CA THR A 407 10.63 -0.32 -16.06
C THR A 407 9.48 0.48 -16.67
N VAL A 408 8.45 -0.17 -17.20
CA VAL A 408 7.27 0.50 -17.79
C VAL A 408 6.45 1.14 -16.67
N THR A 409 6.15 0.37 -15.62
CA THR A 409 5.47 0.88 -14.42
C THR A 409 6.26 2.02 -13.78
N MET A 410 7.60 1.88 -13.65
CA MET A 410 8.45 2.95 -13.14
C MET A 410 8.34 4.22 -13.98
N GLY A 411 8.39 4.10 -15.33
CA GLY A 411 8.22 5.23 -16.23
C GLY A 411 6.89 5.96 -16.01
N ALA A 412 5.80 5.20 -15.86
CA ALA A 412 4.47 5.75 -15.60
C ALA A 412 4.39 6.45 -14.22
N VAL A 413 5.00 5.88 -13.18
CA VAL A 413 5.05 6.51 -11.84
C VAL A 413 5.85 7.81 -11.88
N ILE A 414 7.03 7.82 -12.53
CA ILE A 414 7.84 9.03 -12.69
C ILE A 414 7.04 10.12 -13.39
N GLN A 415 6.40 9.80 -14.52
CA GLN A 415 5.61 10.76 -15.28
C GLN A 415 4.45 11.32 -14.44
N LYS A 416 3.66 10.46 -13.78
CA LYS A 416 2.57 10.89 -12.89
C LYS A 416 3.06 11.76 -11.74
N GLY A 417 4.17 11.40 -11.12
CA GLY A 417 4.77 12.18 -10.03
C GLY A 417 5.25 13.56 -10.50
N MET A 418 5.85 13.67 -11.69
CA MET A 418 6.26 14.94 -12.27
C MET A 418 5.04 15.84 -12.58
N ILE A 419 3.95 15.26 -13.08
CA ILE A 419 2.70 15.98 -13.32
C ILE A 419 2.10 16.48 -12.01
N ALA A 420 2.01 15.62 -10.99
CA ALA A 420 1.45 15.97 -9.68
C ALA A 420 2.21 17.12 -8.98
N ARG A 421 3.54 17.18 -9.18
CA ARG A 421 4.41 18.26 -8.66
C ARG A 421 4.45 19.51 -9.55
N GLY A 422 3.69 19.52 -10.65
CA GLY A 422 3.69 20.63 -11.60
C GLY A 422 5.03 20.80 -12.32
N ARG A 423 5.82 19.74 -12.51
CA ARG A 423 7.08 19.77 -13.28
C ARG A 423 6.88 19.44 -14.75
N ILE A 424 5.73 18.90 -15.11
CA ILE A 424 5.23 18.71 -16.47
C ILE A 424 3.82 19.21 -16.55
N MET A 425 3.52 19.99 -17.58
CA MET A 425 2.17 20.43 -17.92
C MET A 425 1.88 20.08 -19.37
N ASN A 426 0.66 19.57 -19.64
CA ASN A 426 0.11 19.50 -20.99
C ASN A 426 -1.07 20.47 -21.10
N PHE A 427 -1.09 21.21 -22.19
CA PHE A 427 -2.21 22.09 -22.54
C PHE A 427 -2.53 22.01 -24.02
N GLU A 428 -3.76 22.27 -24.37
CA GLU A 428 -4.24 22.47 -25.73
C GLU A 428 -4.59 23.92 -25.98
N VAL A 429 -4.30 24.41 -27.19
CA VAL A 429 -4.69 25.73 -27.64
C VAL A 429 -5.16 25.67 -29.09
N GLU A 430 -6.28 26.32 -29.39
CA GLU A 430 -6.75 26.47 -30.77
C GLU A 430 -6.08 27.68 -31.42
N LEU A 431 -5.57 27.47 -32.63
CA LEU A 431 -4.91 28.49 -33.42
C LEU A 431 -5.63 28.66 -34.75
N PRO A 432 -5.68 29.89 -35.33
CA PRO A 432 -6.02 30.06 -36.73
C PRO A 432 -5.05 29.28 -37.61
N ASP A 433 -5.55 28.57 -38.62
CA ASP A 433 -4.68 27.82 -39.56
C ASP A 433 -4.02 28.80 -40.57
N THR A 434 -3.03 29.53 -40.05
CA THR A 434 -2.24 30.48 -40.81
C THR A 434 -0.76 30.38 -40.47
N PRO A 435 0.15 30.61 -41.43
CA PRO A 435 1.58 30.58 -41.15
C PRO A 435 2.02 31.49 -40.00
N GLY A 436 2.91 30.98 -39.12
CA GLY A 436 3.50 31.75 -38.02
C GLY A 436 2.78 31.65 -36.67
N GLN A 437 1.59 31.04 -36.55
CA GLN A 437 0.90 30.92 -35.28
C GLN A 437 1.66 30.03 -34.29
N LEU A 438 2.16 28.89 -34.73
CA LEU A 438 3.01 28.02 -33.93
C LEU A 438 4.26 28.75 -33.41
N VAL A 439 4.86 29.61 -34.24
CA VAL A 439 6.04 30.39 -33.85
C VAL A 439 5.73 31.34 -32.69
N LYS A 440 4.54 31.96 -32.68
CA LYS A 440 4.12 32.85 -31.58
C LYS A 440 4.01 32.09 -30.25
N VAL A 441 3.40 30.90 -30.26
CA VAL A 441 3.29 30.06 -29.06
C VAL A 441 4.69 29.63 -28.60
N ALA A 442 5.54 29.15 -29.50
CA ALA A 442 6.89 28.71 -29.18
C ALA A 442 7.76 29.85 -28.61
N GLN A 443 7.67 31.07 -29.17
CA GLN A 443 8.39 32.25 -28.66
C GLN A 443 7.92 32.62 -27.25
N LEU A 444 6.61 32.52 -26.96
CA LEU A 444 6.07 32.77 -25.64
C LEU A 444 6.60 31.76 -24.64
N LEU A 445 6.52 30.46 -24.94
CA LEU A 445 7.06 29.42 -24.08
C LEU A 445 8.55 29.58 -23.80
N ALA A 446 9.33 30.01 -24.84
CA ALA A 446 10.75 30.30 -24.67
C ALA A 446 11.00 31.51 -23.74
N ARG A 447 10.16 32.58 -23.79
CA ARG A 447 10.25 33.72 -22.87
C ARG A 447 9.94 33.31 -21.44
N GLU A 448 8.93 32.45 -21.26
CA GLU A 448 8.56 31.89 -19.95
C GLU A 448 9.55 30.80 -19.49
N ARG A 449 10.61 30.48 -20.26
CA ARG A 449 11.60 29.43 -19.95
C ARG A 449 10.99 28.04 -19.81
N ALA A 450 9.88 27.77 -20.49
CA ALA A 450 9.27 26.46 -20.55
C ALA A 450 9.92 25.63 -21.68
N ASN A 451 10.50 24.48 -21.33
CA ASN A 451 11.09 23.57 -22.30
C ASN A 451 10.00 22.68 -22.91
N VAL A 452 9.87 22.71 -24.25
CA VAL A 452 8.87 21.87 -24.94
C VAL A 452 9.38 20.43 -25.03
N ILE A 453 8.62 19.49 -24.47
CA ILE A 453 8.91 18.03 -24.49
C ILE A 453 8.22 17.36 -25.69
N ALA A 454 6.94 17.74 -25.92
CA ALA A 454 6.15 17.18 -27.01
C ALA A 454 5.22 18.25 -27.60
N LEU A 455 4.95 18.11 -28.89
CA LEU A 455 4.07 19.02 -29.62
C LEU A 455 3.25 18.19 -30.61
N ASP A 456 1.92 18.35 -30.55
CA ASP A 456 0.96 17.72 -31.44
C ASP A 456 0.15 18.81 -32.16
N HIS A 457 0.22 18.84 -33.49
CA HIS A 457 -0.47 19.84 -34.32
C HIS A 457 -1.50 19.12 -35.19
N ASP A 458 -2.78 19.21 -34.80
CA ASP A 458 -3.86 18.45 -35.43
C ASP A 458 -4.93 19.39 -36.02
N GLN A 459 -5.09 19.33 -37.36
CA GLN A 459 -6.09 20.10 -38.08
C GLN A 459 -7.53 19.59 -37.91
N PHE A 460 -7.70 18.37 -37.43
CA PHE A 460 -9.01 17.71 -37.35
C PHE A 460 -9.63 17.72 -35.95
N LYS A 461 -8.88 18.15 -34.93
CA LYS A 461 -9.36 18.19 -33.53
C LYS A 461 -9.88 19.55 -33.07
N ALA A 462 -9.87 20.57 -33.93
CA ALA A 462 -10.32 21.91 -33.53
C ALA A 462 -11.82 21.95 -33.22
N SER A 463 -12.22 22.58 -32.10
CA SER A 463 -13.59 22.64 -31.63
C SER A 463 -14.44 23.75 -32.28
N GLY A 464 -13.88 24.56 -33.20
CA GLY A 464 -14.60 25.51 -34.03
C GLY A 464 -14.68 26.94 -33.54
N HIS A 465 -13.77 27.41 -32.67
CA HIS A 465 -13.63 28.84 -32.34
C HIS A 465 -13.27 29.72 -33.54
N TYR A 466 -12.64 29.11 -34.52
CA TYR A 466 -12.27 29.74 -35.78
C TYR A 466 -12.80 28.93 -36.96
N THR A 467 -13.13 29.59 -38.05
CA THR A 467 -13.66 28.94 -39.28
C THR A 467 -12.65 27.95 -39.87
N ASN A 468 -11.35 28.24 -39.73
CA ASN A 468 -10.24 27.36 -40.06
C ASN A 468 -9.31 27.32 -38.80
N ALA A 469 -9.56 26.40 -37.92
CA ALA A 469 -8.78 26.22 -36.69
C ALA A 469 -7.96 24.97 -36.72
N VAL A 470 -6.83 24.99 -36.05
CA VAL A 470 -6.02 23.81 -35.72
C VAL A 470 -5.88 23.71 -34.22
N SER A 471 -5.86 22.49 -33.70
CA SER A 471 -5.54 22.22 -32.29
C SER A 471 -4.04 22.00 -32.16
N LEU A 472 -3.44 22.73 -31.24
CA LEU A 472 -2.03 22.56 -30.86
C LEU A 472 -1.97 22.03 -29.42
N GLY A 473 -1.63 20.77 -29.26
CA GLY A 473 -1.29 20.14 -27.98
C GLY A 473 0.19 20.35 -27.65
N VAL A 474 0.50 20.87 -26.48
CA VAL A 474 1.88 21.13 -26.06
C VAL A 474 2.14 20.53 -24.68
N THR A 475 3.19 19.74 -24.57
CA THR A 475 3.70 19.28 -23.27
C THR A 475 5.01 20.01 -22.97
N VAL A 476 5.09 20.66 -21.80
CA VAL A 476 6.24 21.43 -21.36
C VAL A 476 6.77 21.00 -20.01
N GLU A 477 8.09 21.08 -19.83
CA GLU A 477 8.71 21.09 -18.51
C GLU A 477 8.48 22.43 -17.83
N THR A 478 8.20 22.40 -16.54
CA THR A 478 7.94 23.56 -15.72
C THR A 478 8.67 23.45 -14.37
N ASN A 479 8.76 24.57 -13.64
CA ASN A 479 9.45 24.63 -12.35
C ASN A 479 8.50 24.51 -11.14
N GLY A 480 7.26 24.07 -11.37
CA GLY A 480 6.24 23.92 -10.34
C GLY A 480 4.93 24.64 -10.67
N PRO A 481 3.94 24.57 -9.78
CA PRO A 481 2.59 25.11 -10.02
C PRO A 481 2.59 26.61 -10.37
N ASP A 482 3.37 27.42 -9.68
CA ASP A 482 3.44 28.87 -9.94
C ASP A 482 3.93 29.17 -11.36
N HIS A 483 4.89 28.39 -11.87
CA HIS A 483 5.39 28.53 -13.24
C HIS A 483 4.32 28.13 -14.27
N ILE A 484 3.52 27.10 -13.98
CA ILE A 484 2.36 26.72 -14.80
C ILE A 484 1.37 27.88 -14.91
N ASP A 485 1.05 28.52 -13.78
CA ASP A 485 0.09 29.65 -13.76
C ASP A 485 0.62 30.83 -14.56
N HIS A 486 1.93 31.15 -14.45
CA HIS A 486 2.57 32.19 -15.27
C HIS A 486 2.48 31.90 -16.76
N ILE A 487 2.79 30.67 -17.20
CA ILE A 487 2.69 30.25 -18.62
C ILE A 487 1.26 30.40 -19.12
N LEU A 488 0.27 29.90 -18.36
CA LEU A 488 -1.13 29.98 -18.76
C LEU A 488 -1.65 31.42 -18.82
N MET A 489 -1.19 32.29 -17.92
CA MET A 489 -1.51 33.70 -17.91
C MET A 489 -0.89 34.42 -19.13
N ALA A 490 0.40 34.19 -19.41
CA ALA A 490 1.09 34.78 -20.56
C ALA A 490 0.45 34.37 -21.91
N LEU A 491 -0.01 33.11 -22.02
CA LEU A 491 -0.75 32.62 -23.17
C LEU A 491 -2.09 33.38 -23.34
N LYS A 492 -2.85 33.59 -22.25
CA LYS A 492 -4.11 34.33 -22.26
C LYS A 492 -3.92 35.80 -22.63
N GLU A 493 -2.89 36.46 -22.07
CA GLU A 493 -2.54 37.86 -22.39
C GLU A 493 -2.13 38.05 -23.87
N ALA A 494 -1.54 37.01 -24.46
CA ALA A 494 -1.23 36.99 -25.90
C ALA A 494 -2.44 36.68 -26.79
N GLY A 495 -3.64 36.53 -26.20
CA GLY A 495 -4.91 36.30 -26.93
C GLY A 495 -5.20 34.83 -27.20
N PHE A 496 -4.45 33.90 -26.65
CA PHE A 496 -4.73 32.46 -26.77
C PHE A 496 -5.71 32.00 -25.68
N GLN A 497 -6.38 30.87 -25.93
CA GLN A 497 -7.27 30.24 -24.94
C GLN A 497 -6.72 28.85 -24.54
N PRO A 498 -5.69 28.80 -23.69
CA PRO A 498 -5.10 27.53 -23.30
C PRO A 498 -6.07 26.73 -22.40
N LYS A 499 -6.27 25.45 -22.75
CA LYS A 499 -6.98 24.47 -21.94
C LYS A 499 -5.95 23.51 -21.33
N ARG A 500 -5.69 23.64 -20.04
CA ARG A 500 -4.84 22.67 -19.33
C ARG A 500 -5.50 21.31 -19.32
N ILE A 501 -4.73 20.27 -19.68
CA ILE A 501 -5.15 18.86 -19.69
C ILE A 501 -4.69 18.20 -18.39
N TYR A 502 -3.42 18.39 -18.02
CA TYR A 502 -2.86 18.01 -16.73
C TYR A 502 -1.73 18.93 -16.30
#